data_07adeb6426e133ca9879587da172e5a8
#
_entry.id   07adeb6426e133ca9879587da172e5a8
#
_cell.length_a   1.000
_cell.length_b   1.000
_cell.length_c   1.000
_cell.angle_alpha   90.00
_cell.angle_beta   90.00
_cell.angle_gamma   90.00
#
_symmetry.space_group_name_H-M   'P 1'
#
loop_
_entity.id
_entity.type
_entity.pdbx_description
1 polymer ?
#
loop_
_entity_poly.entity_id
_entity_poly.type
_entity_poly.pdbx_seq_one_letter_code
_entity_poly.pdbx_strand_id
1 'polypeptide(L)'
;VDMLIDDYEATVGTDHTGHEFVTVLAEGDSFDHAARNMVTELQCHGLRIRRLVPDLLTRSEIAARLGVTRQAVQNWTSGRRQDGFPLAVNPVGGGAWSWHDVWAWALSHRQLVDDGLRYPTQVETDIINAWIGSDVKTSL
;
A
#
# COMPACT_ATOMS: atom_id res chain seq x y z
N VAL A 1 19.66 2.50 -10.38
CA VAL A 1 18.76 2.58 -9.23
C VAL A 1 18.73 4.00 -8.67
N ASP A 2 19.90 4.60 -8.45
CA ASP A 2 19.98 5.98 -7.93
C ASP A 2 19.30 6.98 -8.85
N MET A 3 19.44 6.79 -10.17
CA MET A 3 18.77 7.63 -11.16
C MET A 3 17.25 7.54 -11.08
N LEU A 4 16.70 6.32 -10.82
CA LEU A 4 15.27 6.12 -10.66
C LEU A 4 14.74 6.82 -9.41
N ILE A 5 15.50 6.81 -8.32
CA ILE A 5 15.10 7.49 -7.08
C ILE A 5 14.97 8.99 -7.34
N ASP A 6 15.92 9.59 -8.05
CA ASP A 6 15.90 11.01 -8.34
C ASP A 6 14.75 11.41 -9.27
N ASP A 7 14.44 10.57 -10.26
CA ASP A 7 13.45 10.89 -11.28
C ASP A 7 12.01 10.71 -10.78
N TYR A 8 11.75 9.76 -9.87
CA TYR A 8 10.40 9.34 -9.53
C TYR A 8 10.04 9.44 -8.05
N GLU A 9 10.85 10.13 -7.26
CA GLU A 9 10.67 10.19 -5.81
C GLU A 9 10.49 8.79 -5.22
N ALA A 10 11.36 7.88 -5.60
CA ALA A 10 11.29 6.48 -5.20
C ALA A 10 12.21 6.20 -4.03
N THR A 11 11.79 5.28 -3.18
CA THR A 11 12.67 4.73 -2.12
C THR A 11 12.83 3.24 -2.35
N VAL A 12 14.07 2.77 -2.15
CA VAL A 12 14.39 1.35 -2.30
C VAL A 12 14.63 0.76 -0.92
N GLY A 13 14.10 -0.43 -0.70
CA GLY A 13 14.28 -1.13 0.56
C GLY A 13 14.38 -2.63 0.33
N THR A 14 14.65 -3.34 1.42
CA THR A 14 14.71 -4.79 1.43
C THR A 14 13.84 -5.28 2.58
N ASP A 15 12.94 -6.23 2.30
CA ASP A 15 12.09 -6.78 3.34
C ASP A 15 12.85 -7.82 4.19
N HIS A 16 12.19 -8.34 5.22
CA HIS A 16 12.80 -9.32 6.14
C HIS A 16 13.13 -10.66 5.46
N THR A 17 12.60 -10.93 4.28
CA THR A 17 12.89 -12.14 3.50
C THR A 17 14.02 -11.94 2.50
N GLY A 18 14.58 -10.73 2.42
CA GLY A 18 15.66 -10.40 1.50
C GLY A 18 15.18 -9.93 0.12
N HIS A 19 13.87 -9.80 -0.11
CA HIS A 19 13.35 -9.27 -1.37
C HIS A 19 13.51 -7.75 -1.43
N GLU A 20 13.96 -7.26 -2.56
CA GLU A 20 14.05 -5.83 -2.81
C GLU A 20 12.68 -5.28 -3.23
N PHE A 21 12.36 -4.09 -2.76
CA PHE A 21 11.15 -3.39 -3.15
C PHE A 21 11.44 -1.91 -3.42
N VAL A 22 10.58 -1.31 -4.23
CA VAL A 22 10.62 0.12 -4.52
C VAL A 22 9.28 0.73 -4.17
N THR A 23 9.30 1.80 -3.40
CA THR A 23 8.12 2.60 -3.11
C THR A 23 8.16 3.85 -3.95
N VAL A 24 7.10 4.11 -4.70
CA VAL A 24 7.05 5.21 -5.67
C VAL A 24 5.76 5.99 -5.50
N LEU A 25 5.86 7.32 -5.57
CA LEU A 25 4.69 8.18 -5.73
C LEU A 25 4.43 8.32 -7.22
N ALA A 26 3.22 7.99 -7.64
CA ALA A 26 2.82 8.06 -9.04
C ALA A 26 1.65 9.01 -9.21
N GLU A 27 1.57 9.66 -10.37
CA GLU A 27 0.47 10.53 -10.74
C GLU A 27 -0.34 9.91 -11.87
N GLY A 28 -1.65 10.15 -11.86
CA GLY A 28 -2.55 9.68 -12.91
C GLY A 28 -4.00 9.98 -12.54
N ASP A 29 -4.88 9.83 -13.52
CA ASP A 29 -6.30 10.11 -13.35
C ASP A 29 -7.00 9.08 -12.45
N SER A 30 -6.43 7.89 -12.35
CA SER A 30 -6.91 6.82 -11.50
C SER A 30 -5.73 5.99 -11.00
N PHE A 31 -5.95 5.18 -9.96
CA PHE A 31 -4.92 4.27 -9.50
C PHE A 31 -4.47 3.32 -10.61
N ASP A 32 -5.43 2.76 -11.35
CA ASP A 32 -5.13 1.83 -12.44
C ASP A 32 -4.19 2.44 -13.48
N HIS A 33 -4.51 3.65 -13.92
CA HIS A 33 -3.70 4.37 -14.90
C HIS A 33 -2.31 4.68 -14.37
N ALA A 34 -2.24 5.22 -13.16
CA ALA A 34 -0.97 5.59 -12.53
C ALA A 34 -0.08 4.36 -12.31
N ALA A 35 -0.65 3.26 -11.84
CA ALA A 35 0.10 2.03 -11.58
C ALA A 35 0.64 1.42 -12.87
N ARG A 36 -0.19 1.32 -13.91
CA ARG A 36 0.26 0.76 -15.21
C ARG A 36 1.36 1.59 -15.83
N ASN A 37 1.22 2.90 -15.80
CA ASN A 37 2.26 3.80 -16.31
C ASN A 37 3.56 3.65 -15.53
N MET A 38 3.49 3.59 -14.21
CA MET A 38 4.68 3.48 -13.38
C MET A 38 5.40 2.16 -13.58
N VAL A 39 4.66 1.05 -13.66
CA VAL A 39 5.25 -0.26 -13.93
C VAL A 39 5.97 -0.25 -15.28
N THR A 40 5.33 0.30 -16.30
CA THR A 40 5.91 0.40 -17.65
C THR A 40 7.19 1.24 -17.63
N GLU A 41 7.17 2.39 -16.96
CA GLU A 41 8.34 3.26 -16.86
C GLU A 41 9.50 2.56 -16.14
N LEU A 42 9.24 1.89 -15.03
CA LEU A 42 10.27 1.17 -14.28
C LEU A 42 10.86 0.05 -15.11
N GLN A 43 10.04 -0.66 -15.88
CA GLN A 43 10.52 -1.71 -16.79
C GLN A 43 11.37 -1.12 -17.91
N CYS A 44 11.04 0.05 -18.42
CA CYS A 44 11.86 0.74 -19.43
C CYS A 44 13.24 1.09 -18.90
N HIS A 45 13.38 1.29 -17.60
CA HIS A 45 14.66 1.54 -16.95
C HIS A 45 15.39 0.26 -16.52
N GLY A 46 14.91 -0.89 -16.96
CA GLY A 46 15.57 -2.17 -16.73
C GLY A 46 15.15 -2.90 -15.45
N LEU A 47 14.17 -2.39 -14.73
CA LEU A 47 13.67 -3.07 -13.54
C LEU A 47 12.66 -4.14 -13.92
N ARG A 48 12.74 -5.28 -13.24
CA ARG A 48 11.80 -6.36 -13.42
C ARG A 48 10.78 -6.31 -12.30
N ILE A 49 9.56 -5.85 -12.64
CA ILE A 49 8.50 -5.72 -11.66
C ILE A 49 7.72 -7.02 -11.57
N ARG A 50 7.68 -7.61 -10.37
CA ARG A 50 6.99 -8.87 -10.13
C ARG A 50 5.56 -8.68 -9.70
N ARG A 51 5.31 -7.69 -8.83
CA ARG A 51 3.98 -7.42 -8.29
C ARG A 51 3.95 -6.12 -7.52
N LEU A 52 2.75 -5.61 -7.31
CA LEU A 52 2.48 -4.62 -6.29
C LEU A 52 2.29 -5.33 -4.95
N VAL A 53 2.91 -4.81 -3.91
CA VAL A 53 2.78 -5.36 -2.57
C VAL A 53 1.63 -4.65 -1.87
N PRO A 54 0.61 -5.39 -1.38
CA PRO A 54 -0.44 -4.78 -0.59
C PRO A 54 0.13 -4.13 0.67
N ASP A 55 -0.35 -2.95 1.01
CA ASP A 55 0.10 -2.25 2.21
C ASP A 55 -0.74 -2.71 3.40
N LEU A 56 -0.26 -3.73 4.07
CA LEU A 56 -0.90 -4.33 5.24
C LEU A 56 -0.14 -3.91 6.50
N LEU A 57 -0.88 -3.58 7.54
CA LEU A 57 -0.31 -3.01 8.76
C LEU A 57 -0.75 -3.77 9.99
N THR A 58 0.16 -3.88 10.95
CA THR A 58 -0.15 -4.29 12.32
C THR A 58 -0.74 -3.10 13.10
N ARG A 59 -1.26 -3.37 14.30
CA ARG A 59 -1.74 -2.31 15.19
C ARG A 59 -0.66 -1.27 15.49
N SER A 60 0.56 -1.72 15.73
CA SER A 60 1.68 -0.82 16.04
C SER A 60 2.01 0.09 14.84
N GLU A 61 1.97 -0.45 13.64
CA GLU A 61 2.22 0.32 12.43
C GLU A 61 1.10 1.33 12.16
N ILE A 62 -0.15 0.95 12.41
CA ILE A 62 -1.29 1.87 12.31
C ILE A 62 -1.10 3.03 13.30
N ALA A 63 -0.76 2.72 14.54
CA ALA A 63 -0.53 3.75 15.56
C ALA A 63 0.55 4.73 15.13
N ALA A 64 1.65 4.22 14.59
CA ALA A 64 2.75 5.05 14.11
C ALA A 64 2.32 5.96 12.96
N ARG A 65 1.59 5.46 12.00
CA ARG A 65 1.13 6.26 10.84
C ARG A 65 0.11 7.32 11.22
N LEU A 66 -0.77 7.01 12.15
CA LEU A 66 -1.80 7.94 12.59
C LEU A 66 -1.32 8.89 13.69
N GLY A 67 -0.14 8.66 14.24
CA GLY A 67 0.39 9.48 15.33
C GLY A 67 -0.39 9.32 16.63
N VAL A 68 -0.93 8.13 16.88
CA VAL A 68 -1.69 7.82 18.08
C VAL A 68 -1.01 6.70 18.87
N THR A 69 -1.51 6.41 20.07
CA THR A 69 -0.97 5.34 20.89
C THR A 69 -1.44 3.99 20.38
N ARG A 70 -0.65 2.94 20.65
CA ARG A 70 -1.05 1.58 20.35
C ARG A 70 -2.34 1.20 21.10
N GLN A 71 -2.51 1.72 22.31
CA GLN A 71 -3.71 1.48 23.11
C GLN A 71 -4.95 2.03 22.41
N ALA A 72 -4.85 3.20 21.78
CA ALA A 72 -5.97 3.77 21.03
C ALA A 72 -6.39 2.82 19.90
N VAL A 73 -5.41 2.32 19.13
CA VAL A 73 -5.69 1.37 18.05
C VAL A 73 -6.29 0.08 18.60
N GLN A 74 -5.76 -0.41 19.70
CA GLN A 74 -6.30 -1.62 20.38
C GLN A 74 -7.77 -1.43 20.72
N ASN A 75 -8.14 -0.27 21.24
CA ASN A 75 -9.53 0.06 21.57
C ASN A 75 -10.42 0.08 20.32
N TRP A 76 -9.91 0.60 19.19
CA TRP A 76 -10.67 0.65 17.94
C TRP A 76 -10.91 -0.74 17.35
N THR A 77 -9.96 -1.66 17.53
CA THR A 77 -9.99 -2.99 16.93
C THR A 77 -10.59 -4.05 17.84
N SER A 78 -10.86 -3.72 19.12
CA SER A 78 -11.41 -4.69 20.09
C SER A 78 -12.86 -5.05 19.75
N GLY A 79 -13.45 -5.99 20.51
CA GLY A 79 -14.82 -6.46 20.29
C GLY A 79 -15.88 -5.37 20.27
N ARG A 80 -15.57 -4.19 20.76
CA ARG A 80 -16.42 -3.00 20.67
C ARG A 80 -15.83 -2.04 19.65
N ARG A 81 -15.71 -2.47 18.40
CA ARG A 81 -15.20 -1.59 17.35
C ARG A 81 -15.97 -0.30 17.33
N GLN A 82 -15.25 0.80 17.45
CA GLN A 82 -15.87 2.11 17.42
C GLN A 82 -16.01 2.60 15.98
N ASP A 83 -17.17 3.18 15.70
CA ASP A 83 -17.39 4.01 14.51
C ASP A 83 -17.01 3.33 13.19
N GLY A 84 -17.20 2.02 13.12
CA GLY A 84 -16.98 1.30 11.88
C GLY A 84 -15.53 1.08 11.51
N PHE A 85 -14.61 1.05 12.47
CA PHE A 85 -13.22 0.74 12.18
C PHE A 85 -13.12 -0.56 11.36
N PRO A 86 -12.28 -0.60 10.30
CA PRO A 86 -12.26 -1.75 9.39
C PRO A 86 -11.90 -3.06 10.08
N LEU A 87 -12.39 -4.14 9.49
CA LEU A 87 -12.01 -5.49 9.90
C LEU A 87 -10.61 -5.81 9.41
N ALA A 88 -9.89 -6.61 10.18
CA ALA A 88 -8.61 -7.12 9.74
C ALA A 88 -8.79 -7.98 8.49
N VAL A 89 -7.93 -7.79 7.50
CA VAL A 89 -7.91 -8.65 6.31
C VAL A 89 -7.32 -10.02 6.63
N ASN A 90 -6.50 -10.09 7.68
CA ASN A 90 -5.96 -11.34 8.20
C ASN A 90 -5.92 -11.24 9.74
N PRO A 91 -6.70 -12.06 10.44
CA PRO A 91 -6.73 -12.01 11.91
C PRO A 91 -5.59 -12.77 12.59
N VAL A 92 -4.79 -13.51 11.85
CA VAL A 92 -3.70 -14.33 12.39
C VAL A 92 -2.53 -13.43 12.83
N GLY A 93 -1.86 -13.83 13.90
CA GLY A 93 -0.65 -13.13 14.36
C GLY A 93 -0.89 -11.74 14.92
N GLY A 94 -2.03 -11.50 15.54
CA GLY A 94 -2.39 -10.19 16.10
C GLY A 94 -3.14 -9.28 15.14
N GLY A 95 -3.33 -9.71 13.91
CA GLY A 95 -4.13 -9.00 12.91
C GLY A 95 -3.31 -8.18 11.93
N ALA A 96 -3.81 -8.10 10.72
CA ALA A 96 -3.29 -7.23 9.67
C ALA A 96 -4.45 -6.48 9.01
N TRP A 97 -4.26 -5.19 8.80
CA TRP A 97 -5.27 -4.30 8.22
C TRP A 97 -4.76 -3.70 6.93
N SER A 98 -5.66 -3.51 5.96
CA SER A 98 -5.35 -2.78 4.73
C SER A 98 -5.21 -1.29 5.05
N TRP A 99 -4.11 -0.67 4.62
CA TRP A 99 -3.91 0.76 4.83
C TRP A 99 -5.00 1.59 4.14
N HIS A 100 -5.44 1.19 2.95
CA HIS A 100 -6.54 1.90 2.29
C HIS A 100 -7.76 2.00 3.20
N ASP A 101 -8.17 0.90 3.83
CA ASP A 101 -9.34 0.87 4.68
C ASP A 101 -9.17 1.72 5.93
N VAL A 102 -8.01 1.62 6.57
CA VAL A 102 -7.69 2.42 7.76
C VAL A 102 -7.59 3.90 7.43
N TRP A 103 -6.94 4.22 6.32
CA TRP A 103 -6.80 5.59 5.84
C TRP A 103 -8.17 6.23 5.55
N ALA A 104 -9.04 5.52 4.84
CA ALA A 104 -10.39 6.02 4.53
C ALA A 104 -11.19 6.27 5.81
N TRP A 105 -11.13 5.34 6.76
CA TRP A 105 -11.78 5.50 8.06
C TRP A 105 -11.21 6.71 8.81
N ALA A 106 -9.89 6.83 8.84
CA ALA A 106 -9.21 7.91 9.56
C ALA A 106 -9.54 9.28 8.99
N LEU A 107 -9.65 9.41 7.69
CA LEU A 107 -10.07 10.66 7.05
C LEU A 107 -11.50 11.03 7.48
N SER A 108 -12.42 10.07 7.46
CA SER A 108 -13.81 10.33 7.82
C SER A 108 -13.99 10.63 9.31
N HIS A 109 -13.10 10.17 10.15
CA HIS A 109 -13.12 10.38 11.60
C HIS A 109 -12.13 11.45 12.08
N ARG A 110 -11.57 12.21 11.15
CA ARG A 110 -10.65 13.33 11.42
C ARG A 110 -9.38 12.91 12.18
N GLN A 111 -8.95 11.66 12.02
CA GLN A 111 -7.68 11.17 12.56
C GLN A 111 -6.51 11.51 11.64
N LEU A 112 -6.80 11.85 10.40
CA LEU A 112 -5.82 12.29 9.39
C LEU A 112 -6.34 13.49 8.63
N VAL A 113 -5.41 14.31 8.15
CA VAL A 113 -5.70 15.40 7.22
C VAL A 113 -5.50 14.88 5.80
N ASP A 114 -6.42 15.20 4.91
CA ASP A 114 -6.32 14.80 3.50
C ASP A 114 -5.19 15.60 2.84
N ASP A 115 -4.12 14.91 2.47
CA ASP A 115 -2.94 15.49 1.83
C ASP A 115 -2.95 15.32 0.31
N GLY A 116 -4.04 14.85 -0.25
CA GLY A 116 -4.19 14.61 -1.68
C GLY A 116 -3.69 13.25 -2.16
N LEU A 117 -2.99 12.51 -1.31
CA LEU A 117 -2.57 11.15 -1.67
C LEU A 117 -3.75 10.19 -1.64
N ARG A 118 -3.67 9.17 -2.48
CA ARG A 118 -4.67 8.11 -2.55
C ARG A 118 -3.98 6.76 -2.51
N TYR A 119 -4.62 5.80 -1.91
CA TYR A 119 -4.08 4.47 -1.70
C TYR A 119 -5.00 3.42 -2.34
N PRO A 120 -4.44 2.37 -2.96
CA PRO A 120 -5.25 1.39 -3.65
C PRO A 120 -6.04 0.50 -2.71
N THR A 121 -7.22 0.09 -3.18
CA THR A 121 -7.98 -0.99 -2.56
C THR A 121 -7.31 -2.32 -2.88
N GLN A 122 -7.71 -3.38 -2.16
CA GLN A 122 -7.21 -4.73 -2.46
C GLN A 122 -7.62 -5.16 -3.87
N VAL A 123 -8.83 -4.82 -4.30
CA VAL A 123 -9.32 -5.13 -5.64
C VAL A 123 -8.47 -4.46 -6.71
N GLU A 124 -8.14 -3.20 -6.53
CA GLU A 124 -7.28 -2.46 -7.47
C GLU A 124 -5.88 -3.08 -7.54
N THR A 125 -5.32 -3.45 -6.40
CA THR A 125 -4.02 -4.12 -6.34
C THR A 125 -4.07 -5.47 -7.07
N ASP A 126 -5.12 -6.24 -6.86
CA ASP A 126 -5.29 -7.55 -7.49
C ASP A 126 -5.38 -7.44 -9.02
N ILE A 127 -6.10 -6.43 -9.52
CA ILE A 127 -6.23 -6.18 -10.96
C ILE A 127 -4.86 -5.89 -11.59
N ILE A 128 -4.08 -5.03 -10.97
CA ILE A 128 -2.74 -4.70 -11.48
C ILE A 128 -1.82 -5.92 -11.42
N ASN A 129 -1.88 -6.69 -10.35
CA ASN A 129 -1.06 -7.90 -10.21
C ASN A 129 -1.43 -8.95 -11.26
N ALA A 130 -2.70 -9.10 -11.59
CA ALA A 130 -3.14 -9.97 -12.66
C ALA A 130 -2.59 -9.52 -14.01
N TRP A 131 -2.60 -8.22 -14.27
CA TRP A 131 -2.03 -7.64 -15.49
C TRP A 131 -0.52 -7.87 -15.58
N ILE A 132 0.22 -7.65 -14.48
CA ILE A 132 1.66 -7.89 -14.43
C ILE A 132 1.98 -9.37 -14.74
N GLY A 133 1.26 -10.29 -14.11
CA GLY A 133 1.44 -11.72 -14.33
C GLY A 133 1.13 -12.13 -15.76
N SER A 134 0.11 -11.55 -16.37
CA SER A 134 -0.25 -11.80 -17.75
C SER A 134 0.82 -11.30 -18.74
N ASP A 135 1.37 -10.13 -18.47
CA ASP A 135 2.43 -9.54 -19.31
C ASP A 135 3.70 -10.38 -19.29
N VAL A 136 4.08 -10.89 -18.12
CA VAL A 136 5.23 -11.78 -17.98
C VAL A 136 5.03 -13.06 -18.79
N LYS A 137 3.83 -13.63 -18.81
CA LYS A 137 3.52 -14.82 -19.61
C LYS A 137 3.59 -14.53 -21.11
N THR A 138 3.22 -13.33 -21.51
CA THR A 138 3.21 -12.94 -22.93
C THR A 138 4.62 -12.75 -23.47
N SER A 139 5.56 -12.31 -22.64
CA SER A 139 6.95 -12.06 -23.06
C SER A 139 7.80 -13.31 -23.16
N LEU A 140 7.27 -14.46 -22.82
CA LEU A 140 7.92 -15.75 -22.99
C LEU A 140 7.54 -16.37 -24.34
#